data_2a934cdaa7822ca81aa47d2b5991b7a1
#
_entry.id   2a934cdaa7822ca81aa47d2b5991b7a1
#
_cell.length_a   1.000
_cell.length_b   1.000
_cell.length_c   1.000
_cell.angle_alpha   90.00
_cell.angle_beta   90.00
_cell.angle_gamma   90.00
#
_symmetry.space_group_name_H-M   'P 1'
#
loop_
_entity.id
_entity.type
_entity.pdbx_description
1 polymer ?
#
loop_
_entity_poly.entity_id
_entity_poly.type
_entity_poly.pdbx_seq_one_letter_code
_entity_poly.pdbx_strand_id
1 'polypeptide(L)'
;AKTAGIDFFIFEMRSSNNISQYNQDISFINGLLTSSNANELKFAISYNFANMNLNNNNRIEGRNLVSKFIEDFKLMIPYFEKSNYMSVDGKKLVYITNAFNLFSNDNAALYQQMRAELRSLGFELFIIGDQQEWTPTLRFDFRFVNAVDAVTHKTYALINVNQYDVLNTFHKFTDIAF
;
A
#
# COMPACT_ATOMS: atom_id res chain seq x y z
N ALA A 1 20.04 -10.39 -2.56
CA ALA A 1 18.64 -10.55 -2.14
C ALA A 1 18.31 -12.03 -1.97
N LYS A 2 18.35 -12.88 -3.00
CA LYS A 2 18.07 -14.34 -2.89
C LYS A 2 18.96 -15.03 -1.88
N THR A 3 20.27 -14.74 -1.87
CA THR A 3 21.24 -15.29 -0.91
C THR A 3 20.94 -14.88 0.53
N ALA A 4 20.22 -13.76 0.72
CA ALA A 4 19.81 -13.28 2.03
C ALA A 4 18.38 -13.69 2.41
N GLY A 5 17.73 -14.57 1.63
CA GLY A 5 16.37 -15.02 1.89
C GLY A 5 15.29 -13.96 1.67
N ILE A 6 15.56 -12.95 0.81
CA ILE A 6 14.58 -11.92 0.45
C ILE A 6 13.81 -12.40 -0.78
N ASP A 7 12.50 -12.58 -0.63
CA ASP A 7 11.63 -13.08 -1.71
C ASP A 7 11.16 -11.97 -2.65
N PHE A 8 10.87 -10.78 -2.12
CA PHE A 8 10.45 -9.63 -2.90
C PHE A 8 10.67 -8.30 -2.17
N PHE A 9 10.61 -7.21 -2.90
CA PHE A 9 10.67 -5.85 -2.36
C PHE A 9 9.30 -5.16 -2.46
N ILE A 10 9.00 -4.31 -1.50
CA ILE A 10 7.87 -3.38 -1.56
C ILE A 10 8.43 -1.98 -1.70
N PHE A 11 8.06 -1.29 -2.78
CA PHE A 11 8.47 0.10 -3.03
C PHE A 11 7.32 1.05 -2.67
N GLU A 12 7.61 2.07 -1.89
CA GLU A 12 6.64 3.11 -1.62
C GLU A 12 6.40 3.97 -2.86
N MET A 13 5.15 4.31 -3.08
CA MET A 13 4.69 5.27 -4.09
C MET A 13 3.70 6.21 -3.41
N ARG A 14 4.13 7.42 -3.14
CA ARG A 14 3.26 8.48 -2.61
C ARG A 14 2.34 9.01 -3.70
N SER A 15 1.18 9.53 -3.27
CA SER A 15 0.24 10.14 -4.21
C SER A 15 0.92 11.17 -5.12
N SER A 16 0.61 11.12 -6.42
CA SER A 16 1.06 12.07 -7.43
C SER A 16 0.46 13.49 -7.27
N ASN A 17 -0.33 13.70 -6.20
CA ASN A 17 -0.73 15.05 -5.78
C ASN A 17 0.48 15.94 -5.42
N ASN A 18 1.62 15.34 -5.06
CA ASN A 18 2.93 15.97 -5.05
C ASN A 18 3.84 15.29 -6.08
N ILE A 19 3.93 15.89 -7.26
CA ILE A 19 4.64 15.31 -8.40
C ILE A 19 6.14 15.10 -8.16
N SER A 20 6.78 15.97 -7.38
CA SER A 20 8.19 15.86 -7.07
C SER A 20 8.50 14.61 -6.24
N GLN A 21 7.71 14.38 -5.20
CA GLN A 21 7.87 13.21 -4.34
C GLN A 21 7.46 11.92 -5.07
N TYR A 22 6.40 11.96 -5.86
CA TYR A 22 6.00 10.85 -6.71
C TYR A 22 7.13 10.45 -7.67
N ASN A 23 7.74 11.40 -8.38
CA ASN A 23 8.84 11.14 -9.31
C ASN A 23 10.07 10.56 -8.59
N GLN A 24 10.34 11.00 -7.37
CA GLN A 24 11.41 10.43 -6.55
C GLN A 24 11.15 8.95 -6.25
N ASP A 25 9.93 8.60 -5.84
CA ASP A 25 9.55 7.22 -5.53
C ASP A 25 9.62 6.33 -6.78
N ILE A 26 9.11 6.81 -7.91
CA ILE A 26 9.17 6.11 -9.19
C ILE A 26 10.61 5.87 -9.65
N SER A 27 11.53 6.77 -9.33
CA SER A 27 12.94 6.60 -9.70
C SER A 27 13.57 5.35 -9.05
N PHE A 28 13.17 4.99 -7.83
CA PHE A 28 13.64 3.77 -7.16
C PHE A 28 13.11 2.50 -7.83
N ILE A 29 11.83 2.50 -8.20
CA ILE A 29 11.21 1.37 -8.91
C ILE A 29 11.90 1.18 -10.28
N ASN A 30 12.09 2.27 -11.01
CA ASN A 30 12.76 2.23 -12.31
C ASN A 30 14.23 1.81 -12.19
N GLY A 31 14.91 2.21 -11.11
CA GLY A 31 16.27 1.75 -10.81
C GLY A 31 16.35 0.22 -10.66
N LEU A 32 15.38 -0.41 -9.97
CA LEU A 32 15.28 -1.86 -9.94
C LEU A 32 15.07 -2.43 -11.35
N LEU A 33 14.08 -1.90 -12.09
CA LEU A 33 13.66 -2.46 -13.38
C LEU A 33 14.72 -2.34 -14.46
N THR A 34 15.65 -1.39 -14.34
CA THR A 34 16.78 -1.22 -15.27
C THR A 34 18.04 -1.99 -14.86
N SER A 35 18.03 -2.63 -13.69
CA SER A 35 19.18 -3.44 -13.26
C SER A 35 19.31 -4.73 -14.08
N SER A 36 20.53 -5.23 -14.22
CA SER A 36 20.81 -6.50 -14.94
C SER A 36 20.08 -7.70 -14.34
N ASN A 37 19.75 -7.66 -13.04
CA ASN A 37 19.10 -8.74 -12.31
C ASN A 37 17.63 -8.44 -12.00
N ALA A 38 17.01 -7.48 -12.70
CA ALA A 38 15.63 -7.05 -12.47
C ALA A 38 14.65 -8.24 -12.40
N ASN A 39 14.77 -9.18 -13.33
CA ASN A 39 13.86 -10.33 -13.45
C ASN A 39 14.05 -11.40 -12.35
N GLU A 40 15.13 -11.33 -11.59
CA GLU A 40 15.38 -12.27 -10.50
C GLU A 40 14.68 -11.90 -9.20
N LEU A 41 14.23 -10.65 -9.09
CA LEU A 41 13.61 -10.09 -7.90
C LEU A 41 12.16 -9.73 -8.18
N LYS A 42 11.28 -10.25 -7.36
CA LYS A 42 9.89 -9.84 -7.38
C LYS A 42 9.71 -8.51 -6.64
N PHE A 43 8.69 -7.76 -7.02
CA PHE A 43 8.36 -6.52 -6.32
C PHE A 43 6.85 -6.24 -6.29
N ALA A 44 6.44 -5.41 -5.36
CA ALA A 44 5.11 -4.85 -5.25
C ALA A 44 5.21 -3.34 -4.94
N ILE A 45 4.11 -2.64 -5.07
CA ILE A 45 3.99 -1.22 -4.73
C ILE A 45 3.20 -1.06 -3.44
N SER A 46 3.69 -0.17 -2.58
CA SER A 46 2.98 0.32 -1.41
C SER A 46 2.51 1.75 -1.68
N TYR A 47 1.20 1.95 -1.75
CA TYR A 47 0.63 3.28 -1.93
C TYR A 47 0.56 4.04 -0.60
N ASN A 48 0.86 5.34 -0.62
CA ASN A 48 0.87 6.20 0.56
C ASN A 48 0.08 7.50 0.31
N PHE A 49 -0.89 7.77 1.18
CA PHE A 49 -1.78 8.95 1.11
C PHE A 49 -1.15 10.25 1.61
N ALA A 50 0.09 10.26 2.10
CA ALA A 50 0.67 11.41 2.82
C ALA A 50 0.49 12.75 2.08
N ASN A 51 0.59 12.74 0.74
CA ASN A 51 0.49 13.94 -0.08
C ASN A 51 -0.95 14.45 -0.29
N MET A 52 -1.95 13.69 0.15
CA MET A 52 -3.36 14.10 0.03
C MET A 52 -3.80 14.95 1.23
N ASN A 53 -3.06 14.92 2.32
CA ASN A 53 -3.36 15.67 3.54
C ASN A 53 -4.81 15.46 4.02
N LEU A 54 -5.19 14.17 4.15
CA LEU A 54 -6.51 13.75 4.59
C LEU A 54 -6.58 13.67 6.12
N ASN A 55 -7.71 13.99 6.68
CA ASN A 55 -8.03 13.77 8.09
C ASN A 55 -9.55 13.82 8.28
N ASN A 56 -10.03 13.68 9.51
CA ASN A 56 -11.46 13.62 9.80
C ASN A 56 -12.25 14.84 9.27
N ASN A 57 -11.62 16.01 9.21
CA ASN A 57 -12.22 17.25 8.70
C ASN A 57 -11.91 17.50 7.21
N ASN A 58 -10.90 16.84 6.67
CA ASN A 58 -10.42 16.99 5.30
C ASN A 58 -10.54 15.67 4.55
N ARG A 59 -11.77 15.23 4.31
CA ARG A 59 -12.04 14.00 3.56
C ARG A 59 -11.72 14.16 2.10
N ILE A 60 -11.43 13.03 1.45
CA ILE A 60 -11.03 13.00 0.04
C ILE A 60 -12.05 13.66 -0.90
N GLU A 61 -13.35 13.51 -0.63
CA GLU A 61 -14.43 14.13 -1.41
C GLU A 61 -14.42 15.65 -1.23
N GLY A 62 -14.28 16.13 0.00
CA GLY A 62 -14.23 17.57 0.30
C GLY A 62 -13.00 18.28 -0.25
N ARG A 63 -11.97 17.53 -0.61
CA ARG A 63 -10.77 18.04 -1.28
C ARG A 63 -10.75 17.82 -2.79
N ASN A 64 -11.80 17.24 -3.35
CA ASN A 64 -11.91 16.88 -4.77
C ASN A 64 -10.76 15.95 -5.24
N LEU A 65 -10.33 15.00 -4.39
CA LEU A 65 -9.21 14.11 -4.65
C LEU A 65 -9.62 12.68 -5.01
N VAL A 66 -10.92 12.38 -5.14
CA VAL A 66 -11.40 11.05 -5.52
C VAL A 66 -10.83 10.60 -6.86
N SER A 67 -10.94 11.46 -7.90
CA SER A 67 -10.38 11.16 -9.22
C SER A 67 -8.86 10.97 -9.15
N LYS A 68 -8.18 11.81 -8.34
CA LYS A 68 -6.74 11.73 -8.15
C LYS A 68 -6.31 10.41 -7.52
N PHE A 69 -7.05 9.94 -6.53
CA PHE A 69 -6.84 8.63 -5.92
C PHE A 69 -6.93 7.50 -6.94
N ILE A 70 -7.97 7.52 -7.78
CA ILE A 70 -8.15 6.51 -8.83
C ILE A 70 -7.03 6.60 -9.88
N GLU A 71 -6.67 7.82 -10.29
CA GLU A 71 -5.57 8.05 -11.23
C GLU A 71 -4.23 7.52 -10.69
N ASP A 72 -3.94 7.72 -9.42
CA ASP A 72 -2.71 7.20 -8.81
C ASP A 72 -2.61 5.69 -8.94
N PHE A 73 -3.71 4.95 -8.78
CA PHE A 73 -3.72 3.51 -9.04
C PHE A 73 -3.56 3.16 -10.52
N LYS A 74 -4.11 3.98 -11.43
CA LYS A 74 -3.89 3.79 -12.89
C LYS A 74 -2.42 4.03 -13.26
N LEU A 75 -1.69 4.90 -12.57
CA LEU A 75 -0.26 5.10 -12.76
C LEU A 75 0.59 3.87 -12.38
N MET A 76 0.03 2.89 -11.65
CA MET A 76 0.71 1.64 -11.35
C MET A 76 0.65 0.62 -12.52
N ILE A 77 -0.22 0.80 -13.49
CA ILE A 77 -0.46 -0.16 -14.58
C ILE A 77 0.82 -0.56 -15.31
N PRO A 78 1.73 0.34 -15.70
CA PRO A 78 2.98 -0.04 -16.36
C PRO A 78 3.85 -0.98 -15.52
N TYR A 79 3.68 -0.97 -14.21
CA TYR A 79 4.36 -1.88 -13.29
C TYR A 79 3.63 -3.21 -13.15
N PHE A 80 2.30 -3.21 -13.13
CA PHE A 80 1.48 -4.43 -13.09
C PHE A 80 1.75 -5.36 -14.28
N GLU A 81 2.12 -4.80 -15.42
CA GLU A 81 2.48 -5.53 -16.64
C GLU A 81 3.83 -6.25 -16.57
N LYS A 82 4.66 -5.94 -15.58
CA LYS A 82 5.97 -6.58 -15.44
C LYS A 82 5.82 -8.02 -14.95
N SER A 83 6.56 -8.94 -15.56
CA SER A 83 6.53 -10.36 -15.23
C SER A 83 6.95 -10.69 -13.81
N ASN A 84 7.78 -9.83 -13.21
CA ASN A 84 8.25 -9.93 -11.83
C ASN A 84 7.42 -9.13 -10.83
N TYR A 85 6.28 -8.53 -11.24
CA TYR A 85 5.36 -7.93 -10.28
C TYR A 85 4.62 -9.00 -9.49
N MET A 86 4.51 -8.79 -8.17
CA MET A 86 3.85 -9.74 -7.26
C MET A 86 2.35 -9.83 -7.53
N SER A 87 1.83 -11.05 -7.48
CA SER A 87 0.41 -11.34 -7.55
C SER A 87 0.03 -12.38 -6.50
N VAL A 88 -1.19 -12.28 -6.00
CA VAL A 88 -1.85 -13.23 -5.09
C VAL A 88 -3.11 -13.70 -5.80
N ASP A 89 -3.24 -15.00 -6.05
CA ASP A 89 -4.38 -15.61 -6.77
C ASP A 89 -4.69 -14.91 -8.10
N GLY A 90 -3.65 -14.53 -8.84
CA GLY A 90 -3.76 -13.84 -10.13
C GLY A 90 -4.04 -12.33 -10.03
N LYS A 91 -4.34 -11.80 -8.86
CA LYS A 91 -4.58 -10.37 -8.61
C LYS A 91 -3.26 -9.66 -8.28
N LYS A 92 -3.09 -8.44 -8.78
CA LYS A 92 -1.89 -7.63 -8.53
C LYS A 92 -1.84 -7.17 -7.09
N LEU A 93 -0.74 -7.48 -6.40
CA LEU A 93 -0.57 -7.11 -4.99
C LEU A 93 -0.29 -5.62 -4.84
N VAL A 94 -1.12 -4.92 -4.11
CA VAL A 94 -0.86 -3.54 -3.68
C VAL A 94 -0.95 -3.47 -2.17
N TYR A 95 0.11 -2.97 -1.56
CA TYR A 95 0.11 -2.64 -0.16
C TYR A 95 -0.30 -1.18 0.03
N ILE A 96 -1.03 -0.85 1.09
CA ILE A 96 -1.39 0.53 1.41
C ILE A 96 -0.79 0.89 2.76
N THR A 97 0.24 1.71 2.71
CA THR A 97 0.89 2.24 3.91
C THR A 97 -0.01 3.28 4.56
N ASN A 98 -0.18 3.19 5.87
CA ASN A 98 -1.02 4.10 6.64
C ASN A 98 -2.48 4.13 6.11
N ALA A 99 -3.05 2.97 5.81
CA ALA A 99 -4.41 2.85 5.29
C ALA A 99 -5.45 3.56 6.18
N PHE A 100 -5.21 3.65 7.47
CA PHE A 100 -6.04 4.39 8.43
C PHE A 100 -6.08 5.92 8.17
N ASN A 101 -5.14 6.47 7.39
CA ASN A 101 -5.12 7.88 7.00
C ASN A 101 -6.05 8.19 5.81
N LEU A 102 -6.71 7.20 5.25
CA LEU A 102 -7.73 7.44 4.24
C LEU A 102 -9.04 7.86 4.92
N PHE A 103 -9.37 9.11 4.80
CA PHE A 103 -10.64 9.68 5.26
C PHE A 103 -11.54 9.94 4.05
N SER A 104 -12.64 9.20 3.98
CA SER A 104 -13.69 9.36 2.96
C SER A 104 -15.07 9.26 3.62
N ASN A 105 -16.12 9.55 2.88
CA ASN A 105 -17.49 9.35 3.35
C ASN A 105 -17.87 7.86 3.41
N ASP A 106 -17.33 7.08 2.46
CA ASP A 106 -17.51 5.63 2.39
C ASP A 106 -16.25 5.00 1.76
N ASN A 107 -15.36 4.47 2.60
CA ASN A 107 -14.11 3.87 2.13
C ASN A 107 -14.39 2.64 1.26
N ALA A 108 -15.39 1.81 1.59
CA ALA A 108 -15.70 0.61 0.80
C ALA A 108 -16.16 1.00 -0.61
N ALA A 109 -17.05 1.97 -0.74
CA ALA A 109 -17.51 2.47 -2.03
C ALA A 109 -16.37 3.09 -2.86
N LEU A 110 -15.48 3.88 -2.20
CA LEU A 110 -14.33 4.48 -2.86
C LEU A 110 -13.38 3.42 -3.44
N TYR A 111 -13.04 2.40 -2.65
CA TYR A 111 -12.18 1.30 -3.14
C TYR A 111 -12.87 0.46 -4.21
N GLN A 112 -14.18 0.23 -4.10
CA GLN A 112 -14.93 -0.48 -5.14
C GLN A 112 -14.93 0.30 -6.45
N GLN A 113 -15.11 1.62 -6.41
CA GLN A 113 -15.01 2.47 -7.60
C GLN A 113 -13.63 2.36 -8.24
N MET A 114 -12.56 2.51 -7.47
CA MET A 114 -11.19 2.36 -7.96
C MET A 114 -10.94 0.98 -8.57
N ARG A 115 -11.38 -0.10 -7.90
CA ARG A 115 -11.26 -1.47 -8.41
C ARG A 115 -12.05 -1.68 -9.72
N ALA A 116 -13.24 -1.08 -9.85
CA ALA A 116 -14.04 -1.18 -11.07
C ALA A 116 -13.31 -0.52 -12.25
N GLU A 117 -12.71 0.64 -12.03
CA GLU A 117 -11.92 1.34 -13.04
C GLU A 117 -10.71 0.50 -13.49
N LEU A 118 -9.95 -0.09 -12.56
CA LEU A 118 -8.80 -0.93 -12.91
C LEU A 118 -9.24 -2.24 -13.57
N ARG A 119 -10.35 -2.82 -13.16
CA ARG A 119 -10.91 -4.02 -13.79
C ARG A 119 -11.30 -3.76 -15.24
N SER A 120 -11.85 -2.59 -15.56
CA SER A 120 -12.16 -2.21 -16.93
C SER A 120 -10.91 -2.12 -17.82
N LEU A 121 -9.74 -1.95 -17.21
CA LEU A 121 -8.43 -1.93 -17.87
C LEU A 121 -7.71 -3.30 -17.81
N GLY A 122 -8.39 -4.35 -17.33
CA GLY A 122 -7.87 -5.71 -17.28
C GLY A 122 -7.08 -6.07 -16.02
N PHE A 123 -7.13 -5.27 -14.95
CA PHE A 123 -6.37 -5.51 -13.73
C PHE A 123 -7.27 -5.72 -12.51
N GLU A 124 -7.07 -6.85 -11.85
CA GLU A 124 -7.64 -7.11 -10.53
C GLU A 124 -6.56 -6.91 -9.45
N LEU A 125 -6.97 -6.33 -8.32
CA LEU A 125 -6.07 -6.04 -7.22
C LEU A 125 -6.34 -6.92 -6.00
N PHE A 126 -5.25 -7.37 -5.37
CA PHE A 126 -5.24 -7.84 -4.00
C PHE A 126 -4.62 -6.75 -3.13
N ILE A 127 -5.42 -6.13 -2.27
CA ILE A 127 -5.02 -4.98 -1.48
C ILE A 127 -4.80 -5.38 -0.03
N ILE A 128 -3.61 -5.07 0.48
CA ILE A 128 -3.28 -5.21 1.90
C ILE A 128 -3.20 -3.82 2.51
N GLY A 129 -4.04 -3.53 3.49
CA GLY A 129 -3.97 -2.30 4.28
C GLY A 129 -3.16 -2.50 5.55
N ASP A 130 -2.30 -1.55 5.90
CA ASP A 130 -1.69 -1.56 7.22
C ASP A 130 -2.58 -0.85 8.24
N GLN A 131 -2.59 -1.40 9.43
CA GLN A 131 -3.20 -0.78 10.59
C GLN A 131 -2.08 -0.29 11.52
N GLN A 132 -2.12 0.99 11.86
CA GLN A 132 -1.20 1.53 12.86
C GLN A 132 -1.65 1.07 14.24
N GLU A 133 -0.74 0.49 14.98
CA GLU A 133 -0.84 0.13 16.39
C GLU A 133 -2.07 -0.67 16.82
N TRP A 134 -1.81 -1.87 17.27
CA TRP A 134 -2.73 -2.53 18.17
C TRP A 134 -2.35 -2.15 19.61
N THR A 135 -3.06 -1.21 20.20
CA THR A 135 -3.08 -1.07 21.64
C THR A 135 -4.39 -1.63 22.17
N PRO A 136 -4.40 -2.29 23.35
CA PRO A 136 -5.64 -2.83 23.93
C PRO A 136 -6.75 -1.78 24.13
N THR A 137 -6.39 -0.50 24.11
CA THR A 137 -7.28 0.64 24.29
C THR A 137 -7.76 1.26 22.98
N LEU A 138 -7.08 1.00 21.86
CA LEU A 138 -7.51 1.47 20.55
C LEU A 138 -8.33 0.37 19.91
N ARG A 139 -9.60 0.62 19.73
CA ARG A 139 -10.48 -0.24 18.94
C ARG A 139 -10.00 -0.22 17.50
N PHE A 140 -10.12 -1.36 16.82
CA PHE A 140 -9.92 -1.47 15.38
C PHE A 140 -10.59 -0.29 14.67
N ASP A 141 -9.84 0.40 13.85
CA ASP A 141 -10.42 1.36 12.94
C ASP A 141 -10.99 0.60 11.73
N PHE A 142 -12.27 0.28 11.81
CA PHE A 142 -12.97 -0.49 10.78
C PHE A 142 -13.20 0.28 9.47
N ARG A 143 -12.74 1.54 9.37
CA ARG A 143 -12.99 2.39 8.19
C ARG A 143 -12.56 1.75 6.88
N PHE A 144 -11.60 0.84 6.90
CA PHE A 144 -11.09 0.22 5.68
C PHE A 144 -11.21 -1.31 5.63
N VAL A 145 -11.68 -1.97 6.69
CA VAL A 145 -11.76 -3.44 6.77
C VAL A 145 -12.57 -4.05 5.60
N ASN A 146 -13.63 -3.38 5.18
CA ASN A 146 -14.45 -3.82 4.04
C ASN A 146 -13.92 -3.31 2.68
N ALA A 147 -12.81 -2.58 2.67
CA ALA A 147 -12.24 -1.96 1.47
C ALA A 147 -11.02 -2.71 0.95
N VAL A 148 -10.35 -3.47 1.82
CA VAL A 148 -9.13 -4.21 1.51
C VAL A 148 -9.36 -5.72 1.61
N ASP A 149 -8.49 -6.51 1.00
CA ASP A 149 -8.58 -7.98 1.00
C ASP A 149 -7.92 -8.57 2.24
N ALA A 150 -6.91 -7.88 2.79
CA ALA A 150 -6.23 -8.28 4.01
C ALA A 150 -5.73 -7.06 4.79
N VAL A 151 -5.52 -7.25 6.10
CA VAL A 151 -5.01 -6.21 7.00
C VAL A 151 -3.75 -6.72 7.68
N THR A 152 -2.70 -5.89 7.69
CA THR A 152 -1.52 -6.15 8.49
C THR A 152 -1.55 -5.30 9.76
N HIS A 153 -1.23 -5.92 10.88
CA HIS A 153 -1.05 -5.20 12.14
C HIS A 153 0.42 -4.81 12.30
N LYS A 154 0.68 -3.52 12.42
CA LYS A 154 1.97 -3.03 12.89
C LYS A 154 1.86 -2.83 14.39
N THR A 155 2.55 -3.63 15.16
CA THR A 155 2.73 -3.36 16.58
C THR A 155 3.94 -2.47 16.74
N TYR A 156 3.73 -1.19 17.05
CA TYR A 156 4.80 -0.34 17.54
C TYR A 156 4.89 -0.56 19.06
N ALA A 157 5.97 -1.11 19.52
CA ALA A 157 6.27 -1.05 20.93
C ALA A 157 6.63 0.39 21.29
N LEU A 158 5.74 1.10 21.93
CA LEU A 158 5.96 2.45 22.48
C LEU A 158 6.87 2.44 23.73
N ILE A 159 7.77 1.48 23.83
CA ILE A 159 8.69 1.40 24.94
C ILE A 159 10.05 1.76 24.39
N ASN A 160 10.89 2.41 25.19
CA ASN A 160 12.32 2.65 24.97
C ASN A 160 13.05 1.36 24.58
N VAL A 161 12.80 0.88 23.39
CA VAL A 161 13.38 -0.35 22.86
C VAL A 161 14.58 0.07 22.05
N ASN A 162 15.70 -0.54 22.31
CA ASN A 162 16.85 -0.47 21.42
C ASN A 162 16.40 -0.83 20.01
N GLN A 163 16.92 -0.15 18.99
CA GLN A 163 16.58 -0.37 17.58
C GLN A 163 16.58 -1.86 17.14
N TYR A 164 17.29 -2.70 17.85
CA TYR A 164 17.35 -4.15 17.62
C TYR A 164 16.09 -4.91 18.05
N ASP A 165 15.36 -4.42 19.03
CA ASP A 165 14.14 -5.09 19.51
C ASP A 165 12.95 -4.80 18.58
N VAL A 166 12.97 -3.70 17.86
CA VAL A 166 11.97 -3.39 16.82
C VAL A 166 12.01 -4.42 15.69
N LEU A 167 13.18 -4.93 15.35
CA LEU A 167 13.33 -5.98 14.33
C LEU A 167 12.82 -7.35 14.80
N ASN A 168 12.85 -7.61 16.09
CA ASN A 168 12.35 -8.86 16.68
C ASN A 168 10.84 -8.84 16.97
N THR A 169 10.21 -7.67 16.97
CA THR A 169 8.75 -7.52 17.13
C THR A 169 8.00 -7.55 15.80
N PHE A 170 8.64 -7.83 14.67
CA PHE A 170 7.95 -8.31 13.49
C PHE A 170 7.34 -9.67 13.82
N HIS A 171 6.19 -9.63 14.48
CA HIS A 171 5.37 -10.81 14.62
C HIS A 171 5.15 -11.40 13.23
N LYS A 172 5.43 -12.68 13.11
CA LYS A 172 5.07 -13.48 11.96
C LYS A 172 3.70 -13.01 11.50
N PHE A 173 3.54 -12.76 10.23
CA PHE A 173 2.27 -12.46 9.57
C PHE A 173 1.25 -13.60 9.73
N THR A 174 1.08 -14.11 10.94
CA THR A 174 0.15 -15.20 11.24
C THR A 174 -1.26 -14.70 11.52
N ASP A 175 -1.43 -13.39 11.65
CA ASP A 175 -2.74 -12.79 11.96
C ASP A 175 -3.19 -11.88 10.80
N ILE A 176 -3.16 -12.41 9.58
CA ILE A 176 -3.87 -11.80 8.46
C ILE A 176 -5.34 -12.15 8.67
N ALA A 177 -6.15 -11.18 9.07
CA ALA A 177 -7.60 -11.33 9.06
C ALA A 177 -8.10 -11.10 7.62
N PHE A 178 -8.63 -12.14 7.01
CA PHE A 178 -9.31 -12.10 5.72
C PHE A 178 -10.77 -11.73 5.90
#